data_a42f4a9ff62bacbbc578e17d9ca9f933
#
_entry.id   a42f4a9ff62bacbbc578e17d9ca9f933
#
_cell.length_a   1.000
_cell.length_b   1.000
_cell.length_c   1.000
_cell.angle_alpha   90.00
_cell.angle_beta   90.00
_cell.angle_gamma   90.00
#
_symmetry.space_group_name_H-M   'P 1'
#
loop_
_entity.id
_entity.type
_entity.pdbx_description
1 polymer ?
#
loop_
_entity_poly.entity_id
_entity_poly.type
_entity_poly.pdbx_seq_one_letter_code
_entity_poly.pdbx_strand_id
1 'polypeptide(L)'
;MRHLPFLLTFVLAAAPAAAQQSPHDSVQGAVRVVDVRARTIEVTTGVGMALRVVRLRVPPETRITAAGAPLAFALLKPGDIIRVSFGSRPGGSVAYAIERVGRLEATPGGEQ
;
A
#
# COMPACT_ATOMS: atom_id res chain seq x y z
N MET A 1 11.20 40.27 -46.36
CA MET A 1 11.05 40.04 -45.90
C MET A 1 10.73 39.54 -45.18
N ARG A 2 10.57 39.23 -44.88
CA ARG A 2 10.35 38.85 -44.23
C ARG A 2 10.03 38.05 -43.56
N HIS A 3 9.81 37.48 -43.00
CA HIS A 3 9.57 36.77 -42.35
C HIS A 3 9.45 35.93 -41.63
N LEU A 4 9.30 35.50 -41.13
CA LEU A 4 9.30 34.71 -40.44
C LEU A 4 8.88 34.03 -39.80
N PRO A 5 8.79 33.58 -39.47
CA PRO A 5 8.43 32.90 -38.90
C PRO A 5 8.59 32.24 -38.11
N PHE A 6 8.27 31.81 -37.49
CA PHE A 6 8.32 31.10 -36.68
C PHE A 6 7.94 30.30 -36.09
N LEU A 7 7.85 29.93 -35.68
CA LEU A 7 7.58 29.08 -35.19
C LEU A 7 7.48 28.60 -34.20
N LEU A 8 7.11 28.21 -33.63
CA LEU A 8 6.95 27.78 -32.68
C LEU A 8 6.83 26.77 -32.31
N THR A 9 6.78 26.30 -31.72
CA THR A 9 6.79 25.30 -31.38
C THR A 9 6.53 24.91 -30.30
N PHE A 10 6.16 24.59 -29.79
CA PHE A 10 5.86 24.23 -28.73
C PHE A 10 5.88 23.09 -28.29
N VAL A 11 5.85 22.60 -27.64
CA VAL A 11 6.04 21.64 -27.07
C VAL A 11 5.30 21.22 -26.18
N LEU A 12 5.01 20.68 -25.89
CA LEU A 12 4.27 20.28 -25.11
C LEU A 12 4.63 19.41 -24.29
N ALA A 13 4.62 19.29 -23.50
CA ALA A 13 4.99 18.66 -22.61
C ALA A 13 4.27 17.66 -22.23
N ALA A 14 4.49 16.91 -22.04
CA ALA A 14 3.95 15.96 -21.76
C ALA A 14 3.58 15.64 -20.60
N ALA A 15 2.95 15.31 -20.25
CA ALA A 15 2.63 15.03 -19.18
C ALA A 15 2.84 14.00 -18.66
N PRO A 16 2.79 13.82 -17.81
CA PRO A 16 3.13 12.90 -17.13
C PRO A 16 2.34 11.83 -17.07
N ALA A 17 2.56 11.16 -17.79
CA ALA A 17 1.97 10.07 -17.74
C ALA A 17 2.02 9.45 -16.50
N ALA A 18 2.98 9.67 -15.86
CA ALA A 18 3.13 9.06 -14.67
C ALA A 18 1.98 9.23 -13.88
N ALA A 19 1.40 10.25 -13.99
CA ALA A 19 0.39 10.50 -13.18
C ALA A 19 -0.66 9.57 -13.41
N GLN A 20 -0.57 8.93 -14.35
CA GLN A 20 -1.57 8.16 -14.59
C GLN A 20 -1.44 6.84 -14.19
N GLN A 21 -0.65 6.48 -13.48
CA GLN A 21 -0.51 5.26 -13.11
C GLN A 21 -1.69 4.66 -12.68
N SER A 22 -1.85 3.48 -12.59
CA SER A 22 -2.96 2.85 -12.15
C SER A 22 -3.36 3.29 -10.86
N PRO A 23 -4.54 3.45 -10.60
CA PRO A 23 -4.97 3.91 -9.34
C PRO A 23 -4.67 2.89 -8.29
N HIS A 24 -4.30 3.34 -7.17
CA HIS A 24 -4.08 2.51 -6.06
C HIS A 24 -5.09 2.84 -5.00
N ASP A 25 -5.57 1.85 -4.34
CA ASP A 25 -6.37 2.08 -3.16
C ASP A 25 -5.42 2.07 -1.98
N SER A 26 -5.80 2.72 -0.92
CA SER A 26 -4.99 2.75 0.28
C SER A 26 -5.89 2.49 1.46
N VAL A 27 -5.43 1.69 2.38
CA VAL A 27 -6.22 1.36 3.54
C VAL A 27 -5.32 1.26 4.75
N GLN A 28 -5.83 1.56 5.91
CA GLN A 28 -5.10 1.39 7.14
C GLN A 28 -5.90 0.41 7.99
N GLY A 29 -5.25 -0.54 8.59
CA GLY A 29 -5.93 -1.50 9.43
C GLY A 29 -4.95 -2.35 10.19
N ALA A 30 -5.48 -3.33 10.90
CA ALA A 30 -4.67 -4.20 11.73
C ALA A 30 -4.44 -5.51 11.02
N VAL A 31 -3.23 -5.99 11.06
CA VAL A 31 -2.89 -7.27 10.47
C VAL A 31 -3.58 -8.35 11.28
N ARG A 32 -4.28 -9.24 10.60
CA ARG A 32 -4.97 -10.30 11.26
C ARG A 32 -4.26 -11.62 11.06
N VAL A 33 -3.79 -11.89 9.87
CA VAL A 33 -3.10 -13.11 9.53
C VAL A 33 -1.95 -12.81 8.61
N VAL A 34 -0.82 -13.43 8.82
CA VAL A 34 0.32 -13.33 7.92
C VAL A 34 0.69 -14.74 7.51
N ASP A 35 0.65 -15.03 6.21
CA ASP A 35 1.04 -16.33 5.71
C ASP A 35 2.31 -16.12 4.89
N VAL A 36 3.43 -16.39 5.50
CA VAL A 36 4.71 -16.14 4.87
C VAL A 36 4.92 -17.04 3.67
N ARG A 37 4.48 -18.29 3.77
CA ARG A 37 4.70 -19.14 2.66
C ARG A 37 3.87 -18.81 1.50
N ALA A 38 2.63 -18.47 1.65
CA ALA A 38 1.77 -18.10 0.55
C ALA A 38 1.94 -16.64 0.18
N ARG A 39 2.66 -15.89 0.96
CA ARG A 39 2.88 -14.46 0.76
C ARG A 39 1.57 -13.72 0.67
N THR A 40 0.74 -13.91 1.68
CA THR A 40 -0.53 -13.20 1.77
C THR A 40 -0.71 -12.64 3.16
N ILE A 41 -1.51 -11.60 3.28
CA ILE A 41 -1.90 -11.08 4.57
C ILE A 41 -3.38 -10.80 4.56
N GLU A 42 -3.97 -10.78 5.74
CA GLU A 42 -5.33 -10.35 5.90
C GLU A 42 -5.30 -9.19 6.86
N VAL A 43 -5.97 -8.12 6.49
CA VAL A 43 -5.99 -6.89 7.24
C VAL A 43 -7.43 -6.58 7.60
N THR A 44 -7.69 -6.28 8.86
CA THR A 44 -9.00 -5.86 9.30
C THR A 44 -9.05 -4.36 9.26
N THR A 45 -10.03 -3.79 8.59
CA THR A 45 -10.15 -2.38 8.47
C THR A 45 -11.59 -1.96 8.74
N GLY A 46 -11.81 -0.72 9.07
CA GLY A 46 -13.13 -0.22 9.39
C GLY A 46 -13.38 -0.25 10.87
N VAL A 47 -14.56 0.13 11.28
CA VAL A 47 -14.92 0.14 12.67
C VAL A 47 -16.34 -0.34 12.82
N GLY A 48 -16.63 -0.91 13.96
CA GLY A 48 -17.95 -1.33 14.30
C GLY A 48 -18.55 -2.25 13.27
N MET A 49 -19.72 -1.94 12.82
CA MET A 49 -20.40 -2.80 11.87
C MET A 49 -19.79 -2.73 10.49
N ALA A 50 -18.90 -1.82 10.26
CA ALA A 50 -18.26 -1.70 8.98
C ALA A 50 -16.92 -2.41 8.91
N LEU A 51 -16.61 -3.26 9.89
CA LEU A 51 -15.37 -3.99 9.83
C LEU A 51 -15.32 -4.92 8.64
N ARG A 52 -14.21 -4.95 7.98
CA ARG A 52 -14.04 -5.80 6.83
C ARG A 52 -12.67 -6.41 6.88
N VAL A 53 -12.51 -7.54 6.23
CA VAL A 53 -11.22 -8.18 6.11
C VAL A 53 -10.79 -8.07 4.66
N VAL A 54 -9.62 -7.54 4.44
CA VAL A 54 -9.07 -7.40 3.11
C VAL A 54 -7.91 -8.36 2.99
N ARG A 55 -7.95 -9.22 2.00
CA ARG A 55 -6.87 -10.18 1.79
C ARG A 55 -6.00 -9.69 0.64
N LEU A 56 -4.71 -9.67 0.85
CA LEU A 56 -3.78 -9.13 -0.12
C LEU A 56 -2.64 -10.09 -0.37
N ARG A 57 -2.21 -10.16 -1.60
CA ARG A 57 -1.00 -10.88 -1.93
C ARG A 57 0.16 -9.91 -1.76
N VAL A 58 1.27 -10.41 -1.32
CA VAL A 58 2.45 -9.59 -1.03
C VAL A 58 3.63 -10.17 -1.81
N PRO A 59 3.73 -9.87 -3.10
CA PRO A 59 4.83 -10.41 -3.89
C PRO A 59 6.16 -9.89 -3.41
N PRO A 60 7.24 -10.52 -3.80
CA PRO A 60 8.58 -10.12 -3.30
C PRO A 60 8.94 -8.68 -3.55
N GLU A 61 8.39 -8.06 -4.59
CA GLU A 61 8.74 -6.68 -4.88
C GLU A 61 7.95 -5.67 -4.07
N THR A 62 7.00 -6.10 -3.25
CA THR A 62 6.26 -5.17 -2.40
C THR A 62 7.23 -4.50 -1.45
N ARG A 63 7.14 -3.17 -1.34
CA ARG A 63 7.99 -2.46 -0.42
C ARG A 63 7.36 -2.48 0.96
N ILE A 64 8.07 -2.94 1.95
CA ILE A 64 7.57 -3.00 3.31
C ILE A 64 8.50 -2.21 4.19
N THR A 65 7.95 -1.27 4.93
CA THR A 65 8.77 -0.41 5.79
C THR A 65 8.15 -0.28 7.17
N ALA A 66 8.96 0.10 8.12
CA ALA A 66 8.53 0.44 9.45
C ALA A 66 9.41 1.59 9.92
N ALA A 67 8.80 2.69 10.30
CA ALA A 67 9.55 3.87 10.75
C ALA A 67 10.57 4.32 9.71
N GLY A 68 10.19 4.17 8.44
CA GLY A 68 11.05 4.65 7.36
C GLY A 68 12.15 3.68 6.95
N ALA A 69 12.27 2.53 7.59
CA ALA A 69 13.31 1.57 7.28
C ALA A 69 12.71 0.30 6.72
N PRO A 70 13.43 -0.41 5.87
CA PRO A 70 12.91 -1.64 5.31
C PRO A 70 12.58 -2.66 6.38
N LEU A 71 11.54 -3.43 6.17
CA LEU A 71 11.12 -4.45 7.10
C LEU A 71 10.85 -5.73 6.34
N ALA A 72 11.32 -6.84 6.83
CA ALA A 72 11.06 -8.11 6.17
C ALA A 72 9.61 -8.52 6.37
N PHE A 73 9.03 -9.12 5.34
CA PHE A 73 7.64 -9.54 5.40
C PHE A 73 7.41 -10.46 6.61
N ALA A 74 8.33 -11.36 6.87
CA ALA A 74 8.16 -12.29 7.96
C ALA A 74 8.11 -11.64 9.33
N LEU A 75 8.46 -10.36 9.40
CA LEU A 75 8.43 -9.66 10.67
C LEU A 75 7.10 -8.97 10.95
N LEU A 76 6.22 -8.96 9.98
CA LEU A 76 4.87 -8.45 10.23
C LEU A 76 4.14 -9.47 11.08
N LYS A 77 3.39 -8.99 12.03
CA LYS A 77 2.71 -9.87 12.96
C LYS A 77 1.28 -9.45 13.15
N PRO A 78 0.41 -10.39 13.50
CA PRO A 78 -0.96 -10.02 13.85
C PRO A 78 -0.93 -8.95 14.93
N GLY A 79 -1.76 -7.96 14.79
CA GLY A 79 -1.79 -6.82 15.71
C GLY A 79 -1.02 -5.63 15.22
N ASP A 80 -0.18 -5.78 14.21
CA ASP A 80 0.52 -4.63 13.65
C ASP A 80 -0.50 -3.77 12.93
N ILE A 81 -0.37 -2.47 13.06
CA ILE A 81 -1.22 -1.53 12.35
C ILE A 81 -0.43 -1.12 11.12
N ILE A 82 -1.00 -1.30 9.97
CA ILE A 82 -0.29 -1.00 8.74
C ILE A 82 -1.13 -0.13 7.82
N ARG A 83 -0.43 0.58 6.97
CA ARG A 83 -1.05 1.32 5.90
C ARG A 83 -0.60 0.64 4.62
N VAL A 84 -1.53 0.27 3.77
CA VAL A 84 -1.22 -0.49 2.57
C VAL A 84 -1.73 0.21 1.34
N SER A 85 -0.88 0.28 0.32
CA SER A 85 -1.31 0.70 -1.00
C SER A 85 -1.44 -0.57 -1.81
N PHE A 86 -2.56 -0.75 -2.47
CA PHE A 86 -2.80 -1.99 -3.19
C PHE A 86 -3.64 -1.74 -4.43
N GLY A 87 -3.72 -2.71 -5.27
CA GLY A 87 -4.53 -2.63 -6.47
C GLY A 87 -5.08 -3.98 -6.85
N SER A 88 -6.08 -3.96 -7.70
CA SER A 88 -6.69 -5.19 -8.17
C SER A 88 -5.92 -5.75 -9.32
N ARG A 89 -5.78 -7.06 -9.32
CA ARG A 89 -5.13 -7.75 -10.40
C ARG A 89 -5.89 -9.02 -10.64
N PRO A 90 -5.71 -9.63 -11.76
CA PRO A 90 -6.31 -10.95 -11.97
C PRO A 90 -5.84 -11.84 -10.84
N GLY A 91 -6.71 -12.49 -10.19
CA GLY A 91 -6.36 -13.35 -9.09
C GLY A 91 -6.41 -12.69 -7.73
N GLY A 92 -6.77 -11.43 -7.65
CA GLY A 92 -6.96 -10.79 -6.36
C GLY A 92 -6.20 -9.50 -6.19
N SER A 93 -6.31 -8.93 -5.04
CA SER A 93 -5.63 -7.67 -4.75
C SER A 93 -4.18 -7.91 -4.40
N VAL A 94 -3.34 -7.00 -4.79
CA VAL A 94 -1.91 -7.11 -4.60
C VAL A 94 -1.41 -5.88 -3.88
N ALA A 95 -0.64 -6.06 -2.84
CA ALA A 95 -0.06 -4.94 -2.11
C ALA A 95 1.15 -4.41 -2.86
N TYR A 96 1.24 -3.10 -2.99
CA TYR A 96 2.39 -2.47 -3.62
C TYR A 96 3.34 -1.93 -2.56
N ALA A 97 2.80 -1.43 -1.47
CA ALA A 97 3.61 -0.90 -0.39
C ALA A 97 2.89 -1.11 0.92
N ILE A 98 3.61 -1.49 1.93
CA ILE A 98 3.08 -1.69 3.25
C ILE A 98 3.94 -0.91 4.22
N GLU A 99 3.33 -0.12 5.06
CA GLU A 99 4.06 0.62 6.07
C GLU A 99 3.49 0.28 7.42
N ARG A 100 4.29 -0.22 8.33
CA ARG A 100 3.83 -0.47 9.68
C ARG A 100 3.85 0.84 10.43
N VAL A 101 2.73 1.28 10.90
CA VAL A 101 2.63 2.56 11.56
C VAL A 101 2.40 2.43 13.06
N GLY A 102 2.16 1.23 13.55
CA GLY A 102 1.96 1.04 14.96
C GLY A 102 1.68 -0.41 15.27
N ARG A 103 1.22 -0.66 16.47
CA ARG A 103 0.91 -1.99 16.88
C ARG A 103 -0.21 -1.94 17.89
N LEU A 104 -1.14 -2.84 17.79
CA LEU A 104 -2.19 -2.86 18.75
C LEU A 104 -1.60 -3.36 20.04
N GLU A 105 -1.81 -2.60 21.18
CA GLU A 105 -1.26 -3.00 22.37
C GLU A 105 -2.22 -3.82 23.02
N ALA A 106 -1.88 -4.81 23.45
CA ALA A 106 -2.79 -5.61 24.09
C ALA A 106 -2.93 -5.20 25.45
N THR A 107 -3.05 -4.90 26.10
CA THR A 107 -3.07 -4.68 27.21
C THR A 107 -3.14 -4.82 28.00
N PRO A 108 -3.00 -4.76 28.57
CA PRO A 108 -2.92 -4.87 29.27
C PRO A 108 -3.25 -4.71 29.99
N GLY A 109 -3.50 -4.78 30.19
CA GLY A 109 -3.59 -4.70 30.74
C GLY A 109 -3.61 -4.73 31.19
N GLY A 110 -3.72 -4.84 31.04
CA GLY A 110 -3.53 -4.95 31.25
C GLY A 110 -3.43 -4.95 31.97
N GLU A 111 -3.38 -5.00 32.07
CA GLU A 111 -3.21 -5.10 32.55
C GLU A 111 -3.31 -4.88 33.32
N GLN A 112 -3.49 -4.83 33.69
CA GLN A 112 -3.61 -4.80 34.31
C GLN A 112 -3.68 -4.88 34.79
#